data_55700328aacb0539e61a7fe123e312e7
#
_entry.id   55700328aacb0539e61a7fe123e312e7
#
_cell.length_a   1.000
_cell.length_b   1.000
_cell.length_c   1.000
_cell.angle_alpha   90.00
_cell.angle_beta   90.00
_cell.angle_gamma   90.00
#
_symmetry.space_group_name_H-M   'P 1'
#
loop_
_entity.id
_entity.type
_entity.pdbx_description
1 polymer ?
#
loop_
_entity_poly.entity_id
_entity_poly.type
_entity_poly.pdbx_seq_one_letter_code
_entity_poly.pdbx_strand_id
1 'polypeptide(L)'
;MNLISFKTVILIAIVLFSNLAFSQVKEVEVLDSAKVRHINLGIKLGIPNLIGGSAEIVLPVLGNRIAPYFDYSGFSIDTDEISTSFSYLEYGSNLYFNQKGNGFFISLGRGKFNTELAFNALDFGNFIILLAPIFTDFTFNTTNIKLGLKSGGAFYFRFELGFGLANIPDSVDFIATYGGITKSFSEELPPIPGISSSGILIGNIGFGFSF
;
A
#
# COMPACT_ATOMS: atom_id res chain seq x y z
N MET A 1 -27.11 -5.99 -18.98
CA MET A 1 -25.70 -5.60 -18.82
C MET A 1 -24.96 -6.82 -18.28
N ASN A 2 -24.24 -7.57 -19.16
CA ASN A 2 -23.64 -8.84 -18.80
C ASN A 2 -22.42 -8.57 -17.88
N LEU A 3 -22.54 -8.96 -16.62
CA LEU A 3 -21.40 -8.99 -15.71
C LEU A 3 -20.37 -9.99 -16.25
N ILE A 4 -19.24 -9.48 -16.69
CA ILE A 4 -18.08 -10.32 -17.05
C ILE A 4 -17.76 -11.14 -15.79
N SER A 5 -17.82 -12.47 -15.91
CA SER A 5 -17.54 -13.36 -14.79
C SER A 5 -16.12 -13.10 -14.27
N PHE A 6 -15.97 -13.08 -12.94
CA PHE A 6 -14.66 -12.95 -12.27
C PHE A 6 -13.61 -13.94 -12.83
N LYS A 7 -14.06 -15.15 -13.22
CA LYS A 7 -13.21 -16.15 -13.89
C LYS A 7 -12.69 -15.66 -15.26
N THR A 8 -13.50 -14.91 -16.01
CA THR A 8 -13.12 -14.34 -17.31
C THR A 8 -12.06 -13.24 -17.15
N VAL A 9 -12.18 -12.41 -16.11
CA VAL A 9 -11.17 -11.37 -15.81
C VAL A 9 -9.83 -12.00 -15.45
N ILE A 10 -9.83 -13.06 -14.62
CA ILE A 10 -8.62 -13.79 -14.28
C ILE A 10 -7.99 -14.43 -15.52
N LEU A 11 -8.80 -15.03 -16.41
CA LEU A 11 -8.30 -15.65 -17.62
C LEU A 11 -7.65 -14.61 -18.57
N ILE A 12 -8.28 -13.46 -18.73
CA ILE A 12 -7.74 -12.34 -19.53
C ILE A 12 -6.43 -11.83 -18.92
N ALA A 13 -6.36 -11.68 -17.59
CA ALA A 13 -5.14 -11.31 -16.90
C ALA A 13 -4.02 -12.32 -17.13
N ILE A 14 -4.29 -13.62 -17.01
CA ILE A 14 -3.30 -14.69 -17.27
C ILE A 14 -2.82 -14.65 -18.73
N VAL A 15 -3.71 -14.46 -19.70
CA VAL A 15 -3.35 -14.37 -21.13
C VAL A 15 -2.52 -13.11 -21.43
N LEU A 16 -2.84 -11.98 -20.83
CA LEU A 16 -2.05 -10.76 -20.97
C LEU A 16 -0.66 -10.93 -20.32
N PHE A 17 -0.59 -11.54 -19.15
CA PHE A 17 0.69 -11.82 -18.47
C PHE A 17 1.55 -12.80 -19.25
N SER A 18 0.97 -13.85 -19.86
CA SER A 18 1.74 -14.80 -20.68
C SER A 18 2.35 -14.14 -21.91
N ASN A 19 1.62 -13.25 -22.59
CA ASN A 19 2.16 -12.53 -23.75
C ASN A 19 3.31 -11.56 -23.36
N LEU A 20 3.23 -10.92 -22.18
CA LEU A 20 4.32 -10.10 -21.68
C LEU A 20 5.56 -10.93 -21.31
N ALA A 21 5.37 -12.13 -20.76
CA ALA A 21 6.46 -13.04 -20.43
C ALA A 21 7.17 -13.56 -21.71
N PHE A 22 6.43 -13.90 -22.77
CA PHE A 22 7.00 -14.38 -24.04
C PHE A 22 7.67 -13.26 -24.85
N SER A 23 7.24 -12.01 -24.72
CA SER A 23 7.89 -10.87 -25.38
C SER A 23 9.33 -10.61 -24.88
N GLN A 24 9.66 -11.06 -23.69
CA GLN A 24 11.01 -10.87 -23.10
C GLN A 24 12.01 -11.96 -23.52
N VAL A 25 11.57 -13.06 -24.15
CA VAL A 25 12.44 -14.18 -24.54
C VAL A 25 13.16 -13.94 -25.88
N LYS A 26 12.85 -12.89 -26.60
CA LYS A 26 13.39 -12.61 -27.94
C LYS A 26 14.24 -11.35 -28.00
N GLU A 27 15.08 -11.13 -27.02
CA GLU A 27 16.19 -10.19 -27.13
C GLU A 27 17.51 -10.97 -27.24
N VAL A 28 17.90 -11.15 -28.49
CA VAL A 28 19.24 -11.56 -28.91
C VAL A 28 20.27 -10.77 -28.12
N GLU A 29 21.31 -11.46 -27.61
CA GLU A 29 22.52 -10.92 -27.03
C GLU A 29 23.12 -9.79 -27.90
N VAL A 30 22.63 -8.58 -27.68
CA VAL A 30 23.44 -7.41 -27.91
C VAL A 30 24.16 -7.16 -26.58
N LEU A 31 25.48 -7.32 -26.60
CA LEU A 31 26.42 -6.94 -25.55
C LEU A 31 26.26 -5.44 -25.23
N ASP A 32 25.15 -5.06 -24.63
CA ASP A 32 25.02 -3.84 -23.91
C ASP A 32 25.09 -4.22 -22.43
N SER A 33 26.25 -3.98 -21.82
CA SER A 33 26.41 -4.02 -20.37
C SER A 33 25.57 -2.88 -19.79
N ALA A 34 24.26 -3.05 -19.84
CA ALA A 34 23.30 -2.11 -19.31
C ALA A 34 23.64 -1.91 -17.82
N LYS A 35 24.28 -0.78 -17.55
CA LYS A 35 24.74 -0.37 -16.21
C LYS A 35 23.58 -0.59 -15.24
N VAL A 36 23.79 -1.46 -14.25
CA VAL A 36 22.81 -1.67 -13.18
C VAL A 36 22.64 -0.36 -12.43
N ARG A 37 21.40 0.07 -12.29
CA ARG A 37 21.04 1.28 -11.54
C ARG A 37 20.68 0.87 -10.13
N HIS A 38 21.44 1.39 -9.19
CA HIS A 38 21.37 0.92 -7.81
C HIS A 38 20.38 1.69 -6.93
N ILE A 39 20.07 2.95 -7.28
CA ILE A 39 19.16 3.79 -6.49
C ILE A 39 17.91 4.06 -7.29
N ASN A 40 16.76 3.77 -6.71
CA ASN A 40 15.46 3.99 -7.33
C ASN A 40 14.64 4.89 -6.41
N LEU A 41 14.16 6.01 -6.94
CA LEU A 41 13.27 6.93 -6.23
C LEU A 41 12.00 7.13 -7.04
N GLY A 42 10.86 7.10 -6.39
CA GLY A 42 9.60 7.20 -7.10
C GLY A 42 8.39 7.51 -6.21
N ILE A 43 7.25 7.48 -6.85
CA ILE A 43 5.94 7.65 -6.24
C ILE A 43 5.16 6.36 -6.42
N LYS A 44 4.39 5.98 -5.42
CA LYS A 44 3.43 4.87 -5.44
C LYS A 44 2.02 5.37 -5.21
N LEU A 45 1.08 4.80 -5.97
CA LEU A 45 -0.36 5.03 -5.87
C LEU A 45 -1.04 3.68 -5.67
N GLY A 46 -2.00 3.59 -4.76
CA GLY A 46 -2.75 2.35 -4.56
C GLY A 46 -3.19 2.11 -3.12
N ILE A 47 -3.39 0.87 -2.78
CA ILE A 47 -3.78 0.41 -1.44
C ILE A 47 -2.59 -0.32 -0.82
N PRO A 48 -2.17 0.01 0.39
CA PRO A 48 -2.70 1.06 1.29
C PRO A 48 -2.07 2.43 1.11
N ASN A 49 -1.13 2.59 0.19
CA ASN A 49 -0.30 3.78 0.07
C ASN A 49 -1.07 5.07 -0.31
N LEU A 50 -2.30 4.97 -0.84
CA LEU A 50 -3.03 6.07 -1.46
C LEU A 50 -2.13 6.84 -2.45
N ILE A 51 -1.31 7.75 -1.94
CA ILE A 51 -0.19 8.40 -2.66
C ILE A 51 1.00 8.50 -1.71
N GLY A 52 2.17 8.02 -2.13
CA GLY A 52 3.36 8.00 -1.28
C GLY A 52 4.68 8.03 -2.05
N GLY A 53 5.74 8.35 -1.34
CA GLY A 53 7.12 8.25 -1.81
C GLY A 53 7.68 6.84 -1.63
N SER A 54 8.56 6.42 -2.54
CA SER A 54 9.24 5.13 -2.52
C SER A 54 10.73 5.31 -2.80
N ALA A 55 11.56 4.64 -2.01
CA ALA A 55 12.99 4.54 -2.21
C ALA A 55 13.40 3.07 -2.19
N GLU A 56 14.28 2.65 -3.10
CA GLU A 56 14.79 1.30 -3.20
C GLU A 56 16.27 1.34 -3.57
N ILE A 57 17.07 0.45 -2.96
CA ILE A 57 18.51 0.33 -3.26
C ILE A 57 18.77 -1.11 -3.71
N VAL A 58 19.21 -1.28 -4.96
CA VAL A 58 19.62 -2.60 -5.49
C VAL A 58 21.04 -2.88 -5.01
N LEU A 59 21.19 -3.90 -4.15
CA LEU A 59 22.46 -4.29 -3.61
C LEU A 59 23.26 -5.13 -4.62
N PRO A 60 24.61 -4.95 -4.72
CA PRO A 60 25.46 -5.74 -5.61
C PRO A 60 25.74 -7.15 -5.03
N VAL A 61 24.73 -7.76 -4.43
CA VAL A 61 24.77 -9.11 -3.86
C VAL A 61 23.84 -10.04 -4.62
N LEU A 62 24.15 -11.34 -4.66
CA LEU A 62 23.39 -12.35 -5.41
C LEU A 62 23.09 -11.94 -6.87
N GLY A 63 24.02 -11.20 -7.52
CA GLY A 63 23.83 -10.71 -8.87
C GLY A 63 22.78 -9.59 -8.97
N ASN A 64 22.80 -8.62 -8.07
CA ASN A 64 21.88 -7.47 -8.03
C ASN A 64 20.39 -7.85 -7.90
N ARG A 65 20.10 -8.94 -7.19
CA ARG A 65 18.74 -9.43 -7.03
C ARG A 65 18.03 -8.95 -5.76
N ILE A 66 18.80 -8.53 -4.76
CA ILE A 66 18.26 -8.07 -3.48
C ILE A 66 18.17 -6.55 -3.49
N ALA A 67 17.00 -6.03 -3.14
CA ALA A 67 16.76 -4.60 -3.10
C ALA A 67 15.91 -4.22 -1.86
N PRO A 68 16.55 -3.79 -0.76
CA PRO A 68 15.86 -3.12 0.32
C PRO A 68 15.08 -1.91 -0.18
N TYR A 69 13.88 -1.71 0.40
CA TYR A 69 13.03 -0.59 0.06
C TYR A 69 12.40 0.04 1.29
N PHE A 70 11.98 1.28 1.12
CA PHE A 70 11.26 2.08 2.09
C PHE A 70 10.19 2.89 1.37
N ASP A 71 8.94 2.76 1.82
CA ASP A 71 7.79 3.46 1.30
C ASP A 71 7.12 4.25 2.42
N TYR A 72 6.73 5.47 2.13
CA TYR A 72 6.01 6.31 3.06
C TYR A 72 4.89 7.05 2.34
N SER A 73 3.72 7.01 2.92
CA SER A 73 2.57 7.80 2.50
C SER A 73 1.87 8.41 3.72
N GLY A 74 1.23 9.55 3.50
CA GLY A 74 0.46 10.20 4.52
C GLY A 74 -0.36 11.32 3.91
N PHE A 75 -1.55 11.50 4.43
CA PHE A 75 -2.39 12.63 4.12
C PHE A 75 -3.22 13.01 5.36
N SER A 76 -3.64 14.25 5.41
CA SER A 76 -4.59 14.74 6.40
C SER A 76 -5.68 15.54 5.71
N ILE A 77 -6.88 15.40 6.20
CA ILE A 77 -8.04 16.22 5.82
C ILE A 77 -8.54 16.88 7.07
N ASP A 78 -8.64 18.19 7.03
CA ASP A 78 -9.11 19.02 8.14
C ASP A 78 -10.31 19.81 7.64
N THR A 79 -11.47 19.58 8.25
CA THR A 79 -12.70 20.34 8.02
C THR A 79 -13.25 20.81 9.34
N ASP A 80 -14.23 21.74 9.32
CA ASP A 80 -14.86 22.25 10.53
C ASP A 80 -15.52 21.13 11.37
N GLU A 81 -15.92 20.02 10.75
CA GLU A 81 -16.65 18.91 11.36
C GLU A 81 -15.77 17.70 11.66
N ILE A 82 -14.79 17.39 10.77
CA ILE A 82 -14.00 16.16 10.83
C ILE A 82 -12.54 16.50 10.55
N SER A 83 -11.67 16.04 11.41
CA SER A 83 -10.22 16.00 11.19
C SER A 83 -9.79 14.54 11.11
N THR A 84 -9.14 14.17 10.02
CA THR A 84 -8.60 12.81 9.85
C THR A 84 -7.18 12.89 9.35
N SER A 85 -6.30 12.11 9.95
CA SER A 85 -4.96 11.88 9.47
C SER A 85 -4.72 10.40 9.23
N PHE A 86 -3.99 10.11 8.18
CA PHE A 86 -3.60 8.76 7.79
C PHE A 86 -2.11 8.74 7.45
N SER A 87 -1.39 7.78 7.97
CA SER A 87 -0.03 7.51 7.54
C SER A 87 0.24 6.01 7.42
N TYR A 88 0.99 5.65 6.39
CA TYR A 88 1.46 4.30 6.17
C TYR A 88 2.96 4.31 5.88
N LEU A 89 3.69 3.52 6.63
CA LEU A 89 5.12 3.31 6.47
C LEU A 89 5.36 1.83 6.20
N GLU A 90 6.09 1.52 5.14
CA GLU A 90 6.49 0.16 4.81
C GLU A 90 8.00 0.10 4.56
N TYR A 91 8.65 -0.93 5.07
CA TYR A 91 10.03 -1.26 4.75
C TYR A 91 10.19 -2.77 4.57
N GLY A 92 11.11 -3.15 3.72
CA GLY A 92 11.32 -4.56 3.41
C GLY A 92 12.40 -4.79 2.38
N SER A 93 12.32 -5.91 1.69
CA SER A 93 13.25 -6.25 0.63
C SER A 93 12.53 -6.92 -0.54
N ASN A 94 12.90 -6.53 -1.75
CA ASN A 94 12.52 -7.17 -2.99
C ASN A 94 13.57 -8.17 -3.41
N LEU A 95 13.15 -9.36 -3.83
CA LEU A 95 13.99 -10.36 -4.47
C LEU A 95 13.63 -10.45 -5.95
N TYR A 96 14.47 -9.89 -6.79
CA TYR A 96 14.31 -9.90 -8.25
C TYR A 96 14.73 -11.24 -8.85
N PHE A 97 13.97 -11.73 -9.83
CA PHE A 97 14.38 -12.91 -10.62
C PHE A 97 15.47 -12.56 -11.64
N ASN A 98 15.51 -11.30 -12.08
CA ASN A 98 16.52 -10.77 -13.00
C ASN A 98 17.74 -10.23 -12.23
N GLN A 99 18.93 -10.34 -12.81
CA GLN A 99 20.19 -9.84 -12.25
C GLN A 99 20.43 -8.33 -12.48
N LYS A 100 19.42 -7.60 -12.91
CA LYS A 100 19.50 -6.15 -13.18
C LYS A 100 18.72 -5.31 -12.16
N GLY A 101 18.15 -5.91 -11.12
CA GLY A 101 17.29 -5.22 -10.15
C GLY A 101 15.99 -4.69 -10.77
N ASN A 102 15.50 -5.36 -11.81
CA ASN A 102 14.24 -5.09 -12.50
C ASN A 102 13.53 -6.40 -12.89
N GLY A 103 12.37 -6.32 -13.54
CA GLY A 103 11.58 -7.49 -13.91
C GLY A 103 10.67 -7.93 -12.76
N PHE A 104 10.32 -9.20 -12.75
CA PHE A 104 9.51 -9.80 -11.69
C PHE A 104 10.28 -9.89 -10.39
N PHE A 105 9.57 -9.67 -9.29
CA PHE A 105 10.12 -9.81 -7.94
C PHE A 105 9.08 -10.31 -6.93
N ILE A 106 9.57 -10.91 -5.86
CA ILE A 106 8.83 -11.17 -4.65
C ILE A 106 9.30 -10.18 -3.60
N SER A 107 8.36 -9.64 -2.83
CA SER A 107 8.64 -8.69 -1.75
C SER A 107 8.20 -9.26 -0.42
N LEU A 108 9.03 -9.06 0.59
CA LEU A 108 8.71 -9.30 1.99
C LEU A 108 8.99 -8.02 2.78
N GLY A 109 8.01 -7.56 3.55
CA GLY A 109 8.12 -6.31 4.29
C GLY A 109 7.28 -6.26 5.56
N ARG A 110 7.47 -5.17 6.29
CA ARG A 110 6.66 -4.79 7.44
C ARG A 110 6.04 -3.44 7.15
N GLY A 111 4.73 -3.34 7.36
CA GLY A 111 3.96 -2.12 7.27
C GLY A 111 3.50 -1.67 8.65
N LYS A 112 3.37 -0.36 8.83
CA LYS A 112 2.75 0.28 9.99
C LYS A 112 1.73 1.29 9.51
N PHE A 113 0.49 1.10 9.94
CA PHE A 113 -0.60 2.04 9.76
C PHE A 113 -0.79 2.87 11.01
N ASN A 114 -1.00 4.16 10.85
CA ASN A 114 -1.53 5.02 11.88
C ASN A 114 -2.68 5.82 11.27
N THR A 115 -3.81 5.83 11.94
CA THR A 115 -4.98 6.62 11.58
C THR A 115 -5.48 7.31 12.82
N GLU A 116 -5.69 8.62 12.72
CA GLU A 116 -6.29 9.43 13.75
C GLU A 116 -7.58 10.02 13.20
N LEU A 117 -8.67 9.83 13.91
CA LEU A 117 -9.98 10.37 13.58
C LEU A 117 -10.44 11.27 14.73
N ALA A 118 -10.76 12.51 14.44
CA ALA A 118 -11.36 13.44 15.37
C ALA A 118 -12.64 14.01 14.77
N PHE A 119 -13.72 13.93 15.51
CA PHE A 119 -14.99 14.56 15.18
C PHE A 119 -15.16 15.79 16.05
N ASN A 120 -15.24 16.97 15.44
CA ASN A 120 -15.32 18.25 16.15
C ASN A 120 -16.75 18.66 16.52
N ALA A 121 -17.75 18.26 15.74
CA ALA A 121 -19.17 18.46 16.02
C ALA A 121 -20.02 17.50 15.20
N LEU A 122 -21.09 16.98 15.83
CA LEU A 122 -22.18 16.33 15.12
C LEU A 122 -23.45 17.13 15.38
N ASP A 123 -24.05 17.73 14.35
CA ASP A 123 -25.32 18.43 14.41
C ASP A 123 -26.46 17.42 14.20
N PHE A 124 -27.17 17.08 15.25
CA PHE A 124 -28.39 16.26 15.20
C PHE A 124 -29.66 17.12 15.25
N GLY A 125 -29.73 18.19 14.47
CA GLY A 125 -30.91 19.04 14.33
C GLY A 125 -31.65 19.31 15.66
N ASN A 126 -31.71 20.52 16.17
CA ASN A 126 -32.28 20.98 17.45
C ASN A 126 -31.62 20.50 18.74
N PHE A 127 -30.67 19.61 18.73
CA PHE A 127 -29.78 19.31 19.85
C PHE A 127 -28.33 19.53 19.39
N ILE A 128 -27.81 20.71 19.66
CA ILE A 128 -26.35 20.93 19.63
C ILE A 128 -25.79 20.16 20.81
N ILE A 129 -25.52 18.88 20.62
CA ILE A 129 -24.63 18.18 21.53
C ILE A 129 -23.25 18.66 21.12
N LEU A 130 -22.70 19.62 21.88
CA LEU A 130 -21.26 19.90 21.87
C LEU A 130 -20.60 18.59 22.34
N LEU A 131 -20.43 17.67 21.43
CA LEU A 131 -19.63 16.49 21.71
C LEU A 131 -18.21 17.01 21.90
N ALA A 132 -17.65 16.75 23.06
CA ALA A 132 -16.23 16.78 23.22
C ALA A 132 -15.62 15.98 22.05
N PRO A 133 -14.51 16.43 21.46
CA PRO A 133 -13.97 15.76 20.28
C PRO A 133 -13.81 14.26 20.58
N ILE A 134 -14.43 13.44 19.73
CA ILE A 134 -14.28 11.99 19.81
C ILE A 134 -12.98 11.68 19.09
N PHE A 135 -11.97 11.25 19.83
CA PHE A 135 -10.70 10.81 19.27
C PHE A 135 -10.69 9.31 19.21
N THR A 136 -10.20 8.79 18.12
CA THR A 136 -9.79 7.40 18.03
C THR A 136 -8.49 7.29 17.28
N ASP A 137 -7.49 6.73 17.94
CA ASP A 137 -6.21 6.40 17.33
C ASP A 137 -6.20 4.92 17.01
N PHE A 138 -6.02 4.61 15.75
CA PHE A 138 -5.96 3.24 15.29
C PHE A 138 -4.61 2.96 14.65
N THR A 139 -3.84 2.11 15.31
CA THR A 139 -2.51 1.69 14.82
C THR A 139 -2.45 0.18 14.72
N PHE A 140 -2.00 -0.32 13.56
CA PHE A 140 -1.69 -1.73 13.41
C PHE A 140 -0.47 -1.96 12.51
N ASN A 141 0.14 -3.12 12.70
CA ASN A 141 1.30 -3.53 11.91
C ASN A 141 0.93 -4.68 11.00
N THR A 142 1.52 -4.71 9.81
CA THR A 142 1.34 -5.77 8.83
C THR A 142 2.64 -6.47 8.52
N THR A 143 2.57 -7.75 8.16
CA THR A 143 3.64 -8.46 7.46
C THR A 143 3.22 -8.63 6.02
N ASN A 144 3.90 -7.95 5.11
CA ASN A 144 3.52 -7.82 3.71
C ASN A 144 4.25 -8.85 2.86
N ILE A 145 3.49 -9.59 2.06
CA ILE A 145 4.02 -10.46 1.01
C ILE A 145 3.43 -9.97 -0.30
N LYS A 146 4.31 -9.58 -1.24
CA LYS A 146 3.87 -9.01 -2.53
C LYS A 146 4.59 -9.70 -3.69
N LEU A 147 3.92 -9.75 -4.83
CA LEU A 147 4.49 -10.02 -6.12
C LEU A 147 4.49 -8.72 -6.91
N GLY A 148 5.53 -8.47 -7.67
CA GLY A 148 5.60 -7.26 -8.46
C GLY A 148 6.37 -7.41 -9.74
N LEU A 149 6.23 -6.37 -10.56
CA LEU A 149 6.94 -6.19 -11.81
C LEU A 149 7.46 -4.77 -11.87
N LYS A 150 8.77 -4.59 -12.12
CA LYS A 150 9.39 -3.28 -12.35
C LYS A 150 10.03 -3.25 -13.73
N SER A 151 9.70 -2.26 -14.56
CA SER A 151 10.40 -2.04 -15.82
C SER A 151 11.84 -1.60 -15.57
N GLY A 152 12.72 -1.82 -16.54
CA GLY A 152 14.07 -1.29 -16.51
C GLY A 152 14.19 0.10 -17.12
N GLY A 153 15.38 0.71 -17.02
CA GLY A 153 15.71 2.00 -17.62
C GLY A 153 15.89 3.11 -16.58
N ALA A 154 16.12 4.34 -17.09
CA ALA A 154 16.26 5.53 -16.23
C ALA A 154 14.94 5.95 -15.60
N PHE A 155 13.87 5.79 -16.33
CA PHE A 155 12.49 5.90 -15.85
C PHE A 155 11.91 4.50 -15.74
N TYR A 156 11.24 4.19 -14.60
CA TYR A 156 10.62 2.89 -14.38
C TYR A 156 9.14 3.02 -14.05
N PHE A 157 8.41 1.98 -14.43
CA PHE A 157 7.10 1.66 -13.90
C PHE A 157 7.19 0.44 -12.99
N ARG A 158 6.36 0.42 -11.96
CA ARG A 158 6.25 -0.68 -11.00
C ARG A 158 4.77 -1.02 -10.79
N PHE A 159 4.49 -2.29 -10.73
CA PHE A 159 3.20 -2.84 -10.33
C PHE A 159 3.44 -3.83 -9.19
N GLU A 160 2.62 -3.75 -8.14
CA GLU A 160 2.69 -4.63 -6.98
C GLU A 160 1.29 -5.11 -6.62
N LEU A 161 1.17 -6.41 -6.30
CA LEU A 161 -0.03 -7.03 -5.77
C LEU A 161 0.36 -7.96 -4.63
N GLY A 162 -0.38 -7.94 -3.53
CA GLY A 162 -0.04 -8.76 -2.38
C GLY A 162 -1.06 -8.69 -1.27
N PHE A 163 -0.64 -9.18 -0.11
CA PHE A 163 -1.44 -9.20 1.09
C PHE A 163 -0.57 -8.88 2.30
N GLY A 164 -1.07 -7.99 3.16
CA GLY A 164 -0.47 -7.65 4.44
C GLY A 164 -1.19 -8.41 5.55
N LEU A 165 -0.55 -9.41 6.10
CA LEU A 165 -1.06 -10.16 7.26
C LEU A 165 -1.03 -9.25 8.50
N ALA A 166 -2.16 -9.10 9.15
CA ALA A 166 -2.33 -8.29 10.35
C ALA A 166 -3.39 -8.89 11.26
N ASN A 167 -3.40 -8.44 12.51
CA ASN A 167 -4.51 -8.69 13.43
C ASN A 167 -5.25 -7.35 13.56
N ILE A 168 -6.30 -7.17 12.77
CA ILE A 168 -7.10 -5.96 12.75
C ILE A 168 -8.32 -6.20 13.63
N PRO A 169 -8.56 -5.37 14.67
CA PRO A 169 -9.74 -5.53 15.51
C PRO A 169 -11.01 -5.27 14.71
N ASP A 170 -12.05 -6.04 14.99
CA ASP A 170 -13.35 -5.91 14.35
C ASP A 170 -14.15 -4.70 14.87
N SER A 171 -13.74 -4.12 16.01
CA SER A 171 -14.38 -2.95 16.64
C SER A 171 -13.34 -1.94 17.10
N VAL A 172 -13.75 -0.69 17.17
CA VAL A 172 -12.94 0.45 17.66
C VAL A 172 -13.65 1.08 18.84
N ASP A 173 -12.87 1.40 19.89
CA ASP A 173 -13.37 2.06 21.07
C ASP A 173 -13.35 3.58 20.90
N PHE A 174 -14.50 4.19 21.09
CA PHE A 174 -14.68 5.63 21.08
C PHE A 174 -14.81 6.15 22.51
N ILE A 175 -14.19 7.28 22.78
CA ILE A 175 -14.26 7.94 24.08
C ILE A 175 -14.94 9.28 23.89
N ALA A 176 -16.08 9.47 24.56
CA ALA A 176 -16.80 10.73 24.60
C ALA A 176 -16.80 11.28 26.02
N THR A 177 -16.43 12.54 26.21
CA THR A 177 -16.48 13.22 27.51
C THR A 177 -17.46 14.39 27.44
N TYR A 178 -18.49 14.36 28.29
CA TYR A 178 -19.49 15.41 28.38
C TYR A 178 -19.75 15.76 29.84
N GLY A 179 -19.70 17.05 30.19
CA GLY A 179 -19.98 17.53 31.56
C GLY A 179 -19.11 16.89 32.64
N GLY A 180 -17.87 16.50 32.34
CA GLY A 180 -16.97 15.80 33.27
C GLY A 180 -17.25 14.29 33.39
N ILE A 181 -18.19 13.73 32.64
CA ILE A 181 -18.49 12.31 32.58
C ILE A 181 -17.88 11.74 31.29
N THR A 182 -17.00 10.79 31.44
CA THR A 182 -16.39 10.07 30.31
C THR A 182 -17.12 8.76 30.11
N LYS A 183 -17.59 8.50 28.88
CA LYS A 183 -18.17 7.22 28.46
C LYS A 183 -17.36 6.66 27.31
N SER A 184 -17.06 5.37 27.36
CA SER A 184 -16.53 4.61 26.23
C SER A 184 -17.65 3.78 25.62
N PHE A 185 -17.67 3.68 24.29
CA PHE A 185 -18.53 2.78 23.55
C PHE A 185 -17.71 2.16 22.40
N SER A 186 -18.03 0.94 22.07
CA SER A 186 -17.32 0.18 21.03
C SER A 186 -18.27 0.05 19.83
N GLU A 187 -17.77 0.40 18.65
CA GLU A 187 -18.48 0.27 17.39
C GLU A 187 -17.76 -0.69 16.48
N GLU A 188 -18.50 -1.55 15.78
CA GLU A 188 -17.95 -2.43 14.77
C GLU A 188 -17.45 -1.61 13.57
N LEU A 189 -16.26 -1.94 13.07
CA LEU A 189 -15.74 -1.33 11.86
C LEU A 189 -16.63 -1.72 10.66
N PRO A 190 -17.05 -0.74 9.85
CA PRO A 190 -17.79 -1.07 8.64
C PRO A 190 -16.93 -1.93 7.71
N PRO A 191 -17.53 -2.87 6.96
CA PRO A 191 -16.76 -3.71 6.04
C PRO A 191 -16.13 -2.86 4.94
N ILE A 192 -14.79 -2.74 4.98
CA ILE A 192 -14.01 -2.00 3.98
C ILE A 192 -13.47 -3.02 2.96
N PRO A 193 -13.77 -2.86 1.66
CA PRO A 193 -13.25 -3.77 0.64
C PRO A 193 -11.73 -3.86 0.66
N GLY A 194 -11.21 -5.09 0.78
CA GLY A 194 -9.77 -5.35 0.84
C GLY A 194 -9.18 -5.33 2.26
N ILE A 195 -9.96 -5.04 3.29
CA ILE A 195 -9.57 -5.14 4.70
C ILE A 195 -10.39 -6.24 5.37
N SER A 196 -9.74 -7.07 6.16
CA SER A 196 -10.35 -8.11 6.98
C SER A 196 -9.62 -8.20 8.32
N SER A 197 -10.20 -8.86 9.31
CA SER A 197 -9.54 -9.10 10.62
C SER A 197 -8.17 -9.79 10.48
N SER A 198 -7.93 -10.54 9.40
CA SER A 198 -6.68 -11.24 9.13
C SER A 198 -5.66 -10.42 8.31
N GLY A 199 -6.04 -9.27 7.77
CA GLY A 199 -5.12 -8.43 7.03
C GLY A 199 -5.74 -7.57 5.93
N ILE A 200 -4.87 -7.04 5.08
CA ILE A 200 -5.21 -6.03 4.06
C ILE A 200 -4.70 -6.44 2.68
N LEU A 201 -5.53 -6.26 1.65
CA LEU A 201 -5.11 -6.40 0.26
C LEU A 201 -4.16 -5.23 -0.09
N ILE A 202 -3.07 -5.55 -0.78
CA ILE A 202 -2.09 -4.57 -1.26
C ILE A 202 -2.14 -4.55 -2.78
N GLY A 203 -2.28 -3.36 -3.36
CA GLY A 203 -2.24 -3.17 -4.80
C GLY A 203 -1.71 -1.79 -5.14
N ASN A 204 -0.48 -1.71 -5.71
CA ASN A 204 0.18 -0.45 -5.99
C ASN A 204 0.64 -0.36 -7.45
N ILE A 205 0.55 0.84 -7.99
CA ILE A 205 1.21 1.26 -9.22
C ILE A 205 2.26 2.31 -8.83
N GLY A 206 3.48 2.16 -9.30
CA GLY A 206 4.56 3.10 -9.02
C GLY A 206 5.26 3.54 -10.30
N PHE A 207 5.88 4.70 -10.23
CA PHE A 207 6.77 5.22 -11.27
C PHE A 207 7.85 6.09 -10.63
N GLY A 208 9.01 6.15 -11.29
CA GLY A 208 10.13 6.90 -10.75
C GLY A 208 11.36 6.83 -11.62
N PHE A 209 12.46 7.26 -11.03
CA PHE A 209 13.77 7.31 -11.69
C PHE A 209 14.77 6.38 -11.01
N SER A 210 15.61 5.77 -11.84
CA SER A 210 16.70 4.89 -11.43
C SER A 210 18.04 5.53 -11.79
N PHE A 211 18.99 5.51 -10.87
CA PHE A 211 20.32 6.12 -10.94
C PHE A 211 21.44 5.09 -10.82
#